data_fc6900b3e8a958230c472bfcab0fcf0c
#
_entry.id   fc6900b3e8a958230c472bfcab0fcf0c
#
_cell.length_a   1.000
_cell.length_b   1.000
_cell.length_c   1.000
_cell.angle_alpha   90.00
_cell.angle_beta   90.00
_cell.angle_gamma   90.00
#
_symmetry.space_group_name_H-M   'P 1'
#
loop_
_entity.id
_entity.type
_entity.pdbx_description
1 polymer ?
#
loop_
_entity_poly.entity_id
_entity_poly.type
_entity_poly.pdbx_seq_one_letter_code
_entity_poly.pdbx_strand_id
1 'polypeptide(L)'
;MRYNSMNSASHYFTLPNEIFCLGLSSGEIAVYSYLLRYENRKTYQCYPSYRTIGKALKMSQNTVSKYVQRLEDKHLISTERTEVITKDGRKRNGTLLYTIRPIREAIDYFHYEQLRKNA
;
A
#
# COMPACT_ATOMS: atom_id res chain seq x y z
N MET A 1 -22.99 12.35 -15.27
CA MET A 1 -22.00 13.32 -14.81
C MET A 1 -20.73 13.22 -15.63
N ARG A 2 -20.12 14.34 -15.89
CA ARG A 2 -18.96 14.36 -16.73
C ARG A 2 -17.79 15.02 -16.02
N TYR A 3 -16.64 14.38 -16.01
CA TYR A 3 -15.45 14.92 -15.41
C TYR A 3 -14.78 15.91 -16.34
N ASN A 4 -14.25 16.96 -15.75
CA ASN A 4 -13.41 17.88 -16.47
C ASN A 4 -12.08 17.16 -16.73
N SER A 5 -11.65 17.12 -17.99
CA SER A 5 -10.43 16.42 -18.38
C SER A 5 -9.19 16.95 -17.66
N MET A 6 -9.16 18.25 -17.35
CA MET A 6 -8.03 18.86 -16.65
C MET A 6 -7.90 18.38 -15.21
N ASN A 7 -8.99 17.94 -14.60
CA ASN A 7 -9.02 17.51 -13.21
C ASN A 7 -9.19 16.01 -13.06
N SER A 8 -9.15 15.26 -14.16
CA SER A 8 -9.42 13.83 -14.09
C SER A 8 -8.47 13.10 -13.13
N ALA A 9 -7.19 13.52 -13.05
CA ALA A 9 -6.23 12.91 -12.15
C ALA A 9 -6.56 13.10 -10.68
N SER A 10 -7.37 14.12 -10.30
CA SER A 10 -7.79 14.35 -8.93
C SER A 10 -9.07 13.61 -8.57
N HIS A 11 -9.75 13.02 -9.54
CA HIS A 11 -11.02 12.33 -9.33
C HIS A 11 -10.91 10.82 -9.26
N TYR A 12 -9.83 10.27 -9.75
CA TYR A 12 -9.61 8.83 -9.71
C TYR A 12 -8.12 8.53 -9.73
N PHE A 13 -7.80 7.29 -9.38
CA PHE A 13 -6.43 6.79 -9.47
C PHE A 13 -6.44 5.52 -10.34
N THR A 14 -5.27 5.07 -10.76
CA THR A 14 -5.15 3.86 -11.56
C THR A 14 -4.66 2.70 -10.71
N LEU A 15 -5.14 1.51 -11.05
CA LEU A 15 -4.75 0.26 -10.39
C LEU A 15 -4.19 -0.67 -11.47
N PRO A 16 -3.03 -1.29 -11.24
CA PRO A 16 -2.50 -2.23 -12.23
C PRO A 16 -3.47 -3.38 -12.49
N ASN A 17 -3.65 -3.72 -13.75
CA ASN A 17 -4.55 -4.82 -14.12
C ASN A 17 -4.12 -6.13 -13.48
N GLU A 18 -2.83 -6.34 -13.32
CA GLU A 18 -2.25 -7.56 -12.78
C GLU A 18 -2.63 -7.81 -11.33
N ILE A 19 -3.15 -6.80 -10.63
CA ILE A 19 -3.47 -6.93 -9.21
C ILE A 19 -4.45 -8.09 -8.94
N PHE A 20 -5.30 -8.38 -9.91
CA PHE A 20 -6.28 -9.46 -9.77
C PHE A 20 -5.72 -10.84 -10.09
N CYS A 21 -4.48 -10.91 -10.52
CA CYS A 21 -3.82 -12.16 -10.91
C CYS A 21 -2.71 -12.58 -9.93
N LEU A 22 -2.57 -11.87 -8.80
CA LEU A 22 -1.46 -12.09 -7.87
C LEU A 22 -1.88 -12.85 -6.61
N GLY A 23 -3.07 -13.41 -6.58
CA GLY A 23 -3.53 -14.18 -5.44
C GLY A 23 -3.82 -13.33 -4.19
N LEU A 24 -4.16 -12.07 -4.36
CA LEU A 24 -4.46 -11.18 -3.24
C LEU A 24 -5.90 -11.38 -2.76
N SER A 25 -6.09 -11.26 -1.45
CA SER A 25 -7.44 -11.21 -0.89
C SER A 25 -8.05 -9.83 -1.14
N SER A 26 -9.38 -9.75 -0.95
CA SER A 26 -10.09 -8.47 -1.11
C SER A 26 -9.56 -7.41 -0.15
N GLY A 27 -9.22 -7.79 1.08
CA GLY A 27 -8.65 -6.84 2.04
C GLY A 27 -7.27 -6.34 1.64
N GLU A 28 -6.44 -7.21 1.09
CA GLU A 28 -5.14 -6.81 0.57
C GLU A 28 -5.28 -5.82 -0.58
N ILE A 29 -6.21 -6.11 -1.50
CA ILE A 29 -6.47 -5.22 -2.62
C ILE A 29 -6.99 -3.86 -2.13
N ALA A 30 -7.87 -3.86 -1.14
CA ALA A 30 -8.41 -2.62 -0.59
C ALA A 30 -7.30 -1.76 0.03
N VAL A 31 -6.44 -2.35 0.85
CA VAL A 31 -5.35 -1.61 1.48
C VAL A 31 -4.36 -1.09 0.43
N TYR A 32 -3.99 -1.93 -0.52
CA TYR A 32 -3.08 -1.53 -1.60
C TYR A 32 -3.68 -0.37 -2.40
N SER A 33 -4.96 -0.46 -2.74
CA SER A 33 -5.65 0.61 -3.48
C SER A 33 -5.65 1.92 -2.72
N TYR A 34 -5.87 1.85 -1.40
CA TYR A 34 -5.83 3.05 -0.56
C TYR A 34 -4.46 3.70 -0.59
N LEU A 35 -3.39 2.90 -0.49
CA LEU A 35 -2.03 3.43 -0.54
C LEU A 35 -1.74 4.06 -1.90
N LEU A 36 -2.18 3.43 -2.98
CA LEU A 36 -2.00 3.97 -4.33
C LEU A 36 -2.69 5.33 -4.48
N ARG A 37 -3.89 5.46 -3.92
CA ARG A 37 -4.63 6.72 -4.00
C ARG A 37 -3.87 7.88 -3.38
N TYR A 38 -3.15 7.61 -2.31
CA TYR A 38 -2.48 8.66 -1.53
C TYR A 38 -0.97 8.73 -1.75
N GLU A 39 -0.42 7.93 -2.64
CA GLU A 39 1.01 8.01 -2.89
C GLU A 39 1.38 9.33 -3.58
N ASN A 40 2.55 9.82 -3.22
CA ASN A 40 3.16 10.92 -3.95
C ASN A 40 3.67 10.36 -5.27
N ARG A 41 3.21 10.90 -6.39
CA ARG A 41 3.55 10.36 -7.70
C ARG A 41 5.01 10.51 -8.09
N LYS A 42 5.73 11.40 -7.41
CA LYS A 42 7.16 11.59 -7.66
C LYS A 42 8.02 10.61 -6.86
N THR A 43 7.61 10.30 -5.63
CA THR A 43 8.38 9.44 -4.73
C THR A 43 7.81 8.05 -4.58
N TYR A 44 6.57 7.83 -5.02
CA TYR A 44 5.83 6.58 -4.85
C TYR A 44 5.64 6.22 -3.37
N GLN A 45 5.58 7.23 -2.50
CA GLN A 45 5.52 7.05 -1.06
C GLN A 45 4.31 7.73 -0.45
N CYS A 46 3.83 7.16 0.65
CA CYS A 46 2.80 7.76 1.49
C CYS A 46 2.99 7.25 2.91
N TYR A 47 2.32 7.87 3.87
CA TYR A 47 2.50 7.49 5.27
C TYR A 47 1.24 7.63 6.11
N PRO A 48 0.09 7.12 5.64
CA PRO A 48 -1.12 7.13 6.48
C PRO A 48 -0.96 6.16 7.66
N SER A 49 -1.54 6.51 8.80
CA SER A 49 -1.50 5.63 9.96
C SER A 49 -2.45 4.44 9.75
N TYR A 50 -2.23 3.36 10.50
CA TYR A 50 -3.16 2.23 10.49
C TYR A 50 -4.58 2.67 10.86
N ARG A 51 -4.67 3.62 11.80
CA ARG A 51 -5.96 4.16 12.21
C ARG A 51 -6.68 4.85 11.05
N THR A 52 -5.94 5.66 10.29
CA THR A 52 -6.49 6.37 9.13
C THR A 52 -6.96 5.39 8.06
N ILE A 53 -6.15 4.39 7.74
CA ILE A 53 -6.51 3.35 6.78
C ILE A 53 -7.73 2.57 7.28
N GLY A 54 -7.70 2.19 8.54
CA GLY A 54 -8.80 1.41 9.12
C GLY A 54 -10.12 2.15 9.10
N LYS A 55 -10.11 3.45 9.39
CA LYS A 55 -11.33 4.27 9.31
C LYS A 55 -11.88 4.32 7.90
N ALA A 56 -10.99 4.52 6.92
CA ALA A 56 -11.42 4.62 5.53
C ALA A 56 -11.98 3.30 5.00
N LEU A 57 -11.37 2.19 5.37
CA LEU A 57 -11.73 0.87 4.84
C LEU A 57 -12.62 0.07 5.80
N LYS A 58 -12.98 0.64 6.94
CA LYS A 58 -13.81 -0.01 7.96
C LYS A 58 -13.19 -1.30 8.46
N MET A 59 -11.91 -1.21 8.81
CA MET A 59 -11.12 -2.32 9.34
C MET A 59 -10.50 -1.90 10.67
N SER A 60 -10.27 -2.88 11.55
CA SER A 60 -9.50 -2.62 12.77
C SER A 60 -8.04 -2.37 12.42
N GLN A 61 -7.31 -1.71 13.32
CA GLN A 61 -5.89 -1.46 13.10
C GLN A 61 -5.10 -2.77 12.99
N ASN A 62 -5.48 -3.79 13.75
CA ASN A 62 -4.82 -5.10 13.68
C ASN A 62 -5.03 -5.72 12.29
N THR A 63 -6.22 -5.59 11.74
CA THR A 63 -6.50 -6.10 10.40
C THR A 63 -5.69 -5.36 9.34
N VAL A 64 -5.60 -4.03 9.45
CA VAL A 64 -4.77 -3.24 8.54
C VAL A 64 -3.32 -3.68 8.62
N SER A 65 -2.80 -3.83 9.84
CA SER A 65 -1.42 -4.28 10.06
C SER A 65 -1.15 -5.61 9.36
N LYS A 66 -2.09 -6.55 9.49
CA LYS A 66 -1.98 -7.86 8.87
C LYS A 66 -1.90 -7.75 7.35
N TYR A 67 -2.76 -6.94 6.75
CA TYR A 67 -2.77 -6.79 5.29
C TYR A 67 -1.53 -6.04 4.79
N VAL A 68 -1.06 -5.05 5.54
CA VAL A 68 0.18 -4.35 5.21
C VAL A 68 1.34 -5.33 5.18
N GLN A 69 1.44 -6.20 6.19
CA GLN A 69 2.49 -7.19 6.24
C GLN A 69 2.42 -8.16 5.05
N ARG A 70 1.22 -8.58 4.69
CA ARG A 70 1.04 -9.49 3.55
C ARG A 70 1.42 -8.83 2.23
N LEU A 71 1.07 -7.54 2.05
CA LEU A 71 1.46 -6.80 0.85
C LEU A 71 2.98 -6.67 0.76
N GLU A 72 3.63 -6.44 1.88
CA GLU A 72 5.09 -6.37 1.92
C GLU A 72 5.70 -7.72 1.60
N ASP A 73 5.17 -8.80 2.16
CA ASP A 73 5.64 -10.16 1.90
C ASP A 73 5.52 -10.53 0.43
N LYS A 74 4.53 -9.98 -0.25
CA LYS A 74 4.28 -10.25 -1.68
C LYS A 74 4.96 -9.24 -2.61
N HIS A 75 5.82 -8.39 -2.05
CA HIS A 75 6.63 -7.44 -2.81
C HIS A 75 5.85 -6.33 -3.53
N LEU A 76 4.64 -6.03 -3.05
CA LEU A 76 3.85 -4.94 -3.60
C LEU A 76 4.24 -3.61 -3.00
N ILE A 77 4.68 -3.62 -1.75
CA ILE A 77 5.11 -2.43 -1.03
C ILE A 77 6.34 -2.75 -0.19
N SER A 78 7.04 -1.73 0.23
CA SER A 78 8.00 -1.82 1.32
C SER A 78 7.63 -0.79 2.37
N THR A 79 8.02 -1.05 3.61
CA THR A 79 7.71 -0.15 4.73
C THR A 79 8.97 0.20 5.49
N GLU A 80 9.00 1.40 6.02
CA GLU A 80 10.06 1.87 6.89
C GLU A 80 9.45 2.54 8.11
N ARG A 81 10.06 2.34 9.26
CA ARG A 81 9.64 3.02 10.47
C ARG A 81 10.16 4.45 10.44
N THR A 82 9.32 5.40 10.83
CA THR A 82 9.73 6.78 10.98
C THR A 82 9.83 7.12 12.44
N GLU A 83 10.65 8.12 12.76
CA GLU A 83 10.81 8.63 14.11
C GLU A 83 10.44 10.11 14.14
N VAL A 84 9.83 10.53 15.24
CA VAL A 84 9.49 11.93 15.49
C VAL A 84 10.20 12.35 16.75
N ILE A 85 10.85 13.51 16.72
CA ILE A 85 11.44 14.10 17.90
C ILE A 85 10.43 15.08 18.49
N THR A 86 10.02 14.82 19.74
CA THR A 86 9.06 15.69 20.42
C THR A 86 9.75 16.95 20.94
N LYS A 87 8.95 17.93 21.39
CA LYS A 87 9.48 19.20 21.88
C LYS A 87 10.44 19.03 23.07
N ASP A 88 10.28 17.98 23.83
CA ASP A 88 11.14 17.69 24.99
C ASP A 88 12.36 16.84 24.63
N GLY A 89 12.62 16.64 23.33
CA GLY A 89 13.79 15.91 22.85
C GLY A 89 13.66 14.42 22.83
N ARG A 90 12.48 13.89 23.15
CA ARG A 90 12.27 12.43 23.15
C ARG A 90 11.96 11.95 21.72
N LYS A 91 12.46 10.74 21.42
CA LYS A 91 12.13 10.06 20.17
C LYS A 91 10.87 9.25 20.34
N ARG A 92 9.98 9.35 19.38
CA ARG A 92 8.77 8.52 19.32
C ARG A 92 8.65 7.92 17.92
N ASN A 93 8.00 6.76 17.86
CA ASN A 93 7.69 6.14 16.58
C ASN A 93 6.64 6.98 15.87
N GLY A 94 6.93 7.36 14.61
CA GLY A 94 5.95 7.98 13.74
C GLY A 94 5.16 6.92 13.00
N THR A 95 4.37 7.35 12.01
CA THR A 95 3.67 6.43 11.12
C THR A 95 4.67 5.74 10.22
N LEU A 96 4.29 4.57 9.69
CA LEU A 96 5.12 3.90 8.70
C LEU A 96 5.17 4.72 7.42
N LEU A 97 6.33 4.68 6.78
CA LEU A 97 6.49 5.18 5.42
C LEU A 97 6.32 4.01 4.49
N TYR A 98 5.34 4.09 3.59
CA TYR A 98 5.07 3.05 2.60
C TYR A 98 5.65 3.47 1.27
N THR A 99 6.38 2.58 0.63
CA THR A 99 6.85 2.78 -0.75
C THR A 99 6.14 1.78 -1.63
N ILE A 100 5.44 2.27 -2.65
CA ILE A 100 4.81 1.40 -3.64
C ILE A 100 5.91 0.90 -4.56
N ARG A 101 6.07 -0.43 -4.62
CA ARG A 101 7.09 -1.04 -5.44
C ARG A 101 6.60 -1.22 -6.88
N PRO A 102 7.52 -1.27 -7.86
CA PRO A 102 7.10 -1.58 -9.22
C PRO A 102 6.33 -2.89 -9.25
N ILE A 103 5.18 -2.90 -9.93
CA ILE A 103 4.32 -4.09 -9.96
C ILE A 103 5.05 -5.32 -10.50
N ARG A 104 6.08 -5.10 -11.32
CA ARG A 104 6.89 -6.19 -11.86
C ARG A 104 7.53 -7.03 -10.78
N GLU A 105 7.94 -6.42 -9.66
CA GLU A 105 8.53 -7.16 -8.56
C GLU A 105 7.55 -8.15 -7.94
N ALA A 106 6.29 -7.72 -7.79
CA ALA A 106 5.26 -8.60 -7.24
C ALA A 106 4.91 -9.72 -8.22
N ILE A 107 4.86 -9.42 -9.51
CA ILE A 107 4.59 -10.42 -10.55
C ILE A 107 5.68 -11.48 -10.55
N ASP A 108 6.94 -11.05 -10.52
CA ASP A 108 8.08 -11.98 -10.53
C ASP A 108 8.08 -12.84 -9.27
N TYR A 109 7.79 -12.25 -8.12
CA TYR A 109 7.70 -13.00 -6.87
C TYR A 109 6.58 -14.03 -6.93
N PHE A 110 5.41 -13.64 -7.45
CA PHE A 110 4.27 -14.56 -7.56
C PHE A 110 4.62 -15.76 -8.44
N HIS A 111 5.25 -15.51 -9.59
CA HIS A 111 5.65 -16.60 -10.49
C HIS A 111 6.70 -17.49 -9.84
N TYR A 112 7.66 -16.90 -9.14
CA TYR A 112 8.66 -17.67 -8.42
C TYR A 112 8.01 -18.59 -7.38
N GLU A 113 7.05 -18.09 -6.62
CA GLU A 113 6.35 -18.88 -5.61
C GLU A 113 5.53 -19.98 -6.23
N GLN A 114 4.91 -19.75 -7.39
CA GLN A 114 4.15 -20.79 -8.09
C GLN A 114 5.07 -21.92 -8.54
N LEU A 115 6.22 -21.59 -9.10
CA LEU A 115 7.19 -22.57 -9.53
C LEU A 115 7.73 -23.38 -8.33
N ARG A 116 8.00 -22.70 -7.22
CA ARG A 116 8.51 -23.35 -6.03
C ARG A 116 7.49 -24.34 -5.45
N LYS A 117 6.21 -23.98 -5.47
CA LYS A 117 5.15 -24.87 -4.96
C LYS A 117 4.93 -26.08 -5.82
N ASN A 118 5.21 -25.97 -7.12
CA ASN A 118 4.99 -27.05 -8.07
C ASN A 118 6.23 -27.92 -8.29
N ALA A 119 7.32 -27.58 -7.61
CA ALA A 119 8.57 -28.33 -7.73
C ALA A 119 8.54 -29.62 -6.92
#